data_bea23935cab660fd20051fc7222d1b35
#
_entry.id   bea23935cab660fd20051fc7222d1b35
#
_cell.length_a   1.000
_cell.length_b   1.000
_cell.length_c   1.000
_cell.angle_alpha   90.00
_cell.angle_beta   90.00
_cell.angle_gamma   90.00
#
_symmetry.space_group_name_H-M   'P 1'
#
loop_
_entity.id
_entity.type
_entity.pdbx_description
1 polymer ?
#
loop_
_entity_poly.entity_id
_entity_poly.type
_entity_poly.pdbx_seq_one_letter_code
_entity_poly.pdbx_strand_id
1 'polypeptide(L)'
;MLETERFILRPWRDADAPTLFRWASDPRVGPPANWAPYVSIEHARETLHAVYCVPDTFAICAKHPEEFDAAAIARIEGAADFGDMTRGFSGRVFLRERKKVASAPLNPIGSIRFVKPDHANCSIEDNDREMGIWLAAPFWGFGIAPEVAGAMLRYGFGERELSAIWVCNFVENATSARAKDKLGFELVRLEEATNPVTGVVRTQQVSVLTKSSWENMRKATE
;
A
#
# COMPACT_ATOMS: atom_id res chain seq x y z
N MET A 1 -2.73 -1.38 16.79
CA MET A 1 -2.46 -2.59 15.99
C MET A 1 -3.82 -3.12 15.55
N LEU A 2 -3.98 -3.43 14.26
CA LEU A 2 -5.24 -3.97 13.72
C LEU A 2 -4.97 -5.38 13.17
N GLU A 3 -6.00 -6.20 13.11
CA GLU A 3 -5.91 -7.57 12.61
C GLU A 3 -7.02 -7.88 11.60
N THR A 4 -6.67 -8.72 10.63
CA THR A 4 -7.59 -9.37 9.72
C THR A 4 -7.49 -10.88 9.86
N GLU A 5 -8.17 -11.63 9.04
CA GLU A 5 -8.03 -13.09 8.98
C GLU A 5 -6.56 -13.49 8.70
N ARG A 6 -5.92 -12.89 7.68
CA ARG A 6 -4.60 -13.29 7.19
C ARG A 6 -3.47 -12.34 7.58
N PHE A 7 -3.76 -11.12 8.03
CA PHE A 7 -2.75 -10.08 8.22
C PHE A 7 -2.81 -9.42 9.59
N ILE A 8 -1.62 -8.92 10.01
CA ILE A 8 -1.45 -8.01 11.14
C ILE A 8 -1.00 -6.66 10.57
N LEU A 9 -1.70 -5.60 10.96
CA LEU A 9 -1.35 -4.22 10.68
C LEU A 9 -0.71 -3.64 11.95
N ARG A 10 0.61 -3.52 11.95
CA ARG A 10 1.37 -3.02 13.10
C ARG A 10 2.09 -1.72 12.80
N PRO A 11 2.44 -0.92 13.80
CA PRO A 11 3.36 0.19 13.59
C PRO A 11 4.67 -0.27 12.94
N TRP A 12 5.23 0.59 12.08
CA TRP A 12 6.55 0.41 11.52
C TRP A 12 7.62 0.54 12.61
N ARG A 13 8.78 -0.07 12.42
CA ARG A 13 9.91 -0.11 13.35
C ARG A 13 11.21 0.13 12.60
N ASP A 14 12.23 0.64 13.27
CA ASP A 14 13.55 0.88 12.67
C ASP A 14 14.16 -0.37 12.02
N ALA A 15 13.91 -1.53 12.63
CA ALA A 15 14.34 -2.82 12.09
C ALA A 15 13.70 -3.20 10.74
N ASP A 16 12.64 -2.51 10.32
CA ASP A 16 11.96 -2.75 9.05
C ASP A 16 12.64 -2.04 7.86
N ALA A 17 13.59 -1.15 8.10
CA ALA A 17 14.24 -0.37 7.04
C ALA A 17 14.85 -1.24 5.90
N PRO A 18 15.51 -2.37 6.17
CA PRO A 18 15.99 -3.26 5.10
C PRO A 18 14.86 -3.85 4.26
N THR A 19 13.74 -4.20 4.89
CA THR A 19 12.57 -4.75 4.19
C THR A 19 11.85 -3.66 3.39
N LEU A 20 11.71 -2.46 3.95
CA LEU A 20 11.19 -1.30 3.25
C LEU A 20 12.04 -0.99 2.02
N PHE A 21 13.36 -0.88 2.16
CA PHE A 21 14.26 -0.65 1.03
C PHE A 21 14.09 -1.71 -0.06
N ARG A 22 14.07 -2.99 0.33
CA ARG A 22 13.90 -4.10 -0.60
C ARG A 22 12.66 -3.96 -1.50
N TRP A 23 11.53 -3.61 -0.91
CA TRP A 23 10.26 -3.54 -1.65
C TRP A 23 10.05 -2.19 -2.33
N ALA A 24 10.50 -1.11 -1.70
CA ALA A 24 10.33 0.23 -2.22
C ALA A 24 11.35 0.61 -3.31
N SER A 25 12.42 -0.16 -3.48
CA SER A 25 13.34 -0.01 -4.61
C SER A 25 12.84 -0.67 -5.91
N ASP A 26 11.76 -1.46 -5.85
CA ASP A 26 11.16 -2.06 -7.04
C ASP A 26 10.41 -0.98 -7.86
N PRO A 27 10.82 -0.72 -9.13
CA PRO A 27 10.22 0.34 -9.95
C PRO A 27 8.74 0.09 -10.30
N ARG A 28 8.24 -1.11 -10.07
CA ARG A 28 6.82 -1.43 -10.26
C ARG A 28 5.95 -0.91 -9.12
N VAL A 29 6.52 -0.65 -7.94
CA VAL A 29 5.78 -0.30 -6.71
C VAL A 29 5.62 1.21 -6.56
N GLY A 30 6.71 1.96 -6.58
CA GLY A 30 6.72 3.40 -6.30
C GLY A 30 5.98 4.26 -7.31
N PRO A 31 6.36 4.23 -8.61
CA PRO A 31 5.79 5.14 -9.60
C PRO A 31 4.27 5.06 -9.79
N PRO A 32 3.63 3.87 -9.74
CA PRO A 32 2.16 3.79 -9.73
C PRO A 32 1.51 4.34 -8.46
N ALA A 33 2.26 4.42 -7.36
CA ALA A 33 1.84 4.95 -6.07
C ALA A 33 2.35 6.39 -5.83
N ASN A 34 2.80 7.06 -6.88
CA ASN A 34 3.21 8.47 -6.90
C ASN A 34 4.50 8.82 -6.14
N TRP A 35 5.46 7.88 -6.03
CA TRP A 35 6.76 8.13 -5.41
C TRP A 35 7.92 7.43 -6.15
N ALA A 36 9.15 7.94 -5.99
CA ALA A 36 10.35 7.40 -6.64
C ALA A 36 10.82 6.10 -5.98
N PRO A 37 11.34 5.12 -6.74
CA PRO A 37 12.02 3.98 -6.15
C PRO A 37 13.14 4.41 -5.20
N TYR A 38 13.28 3.72 -4.07
CA TYR A 38 14.32 4.03 -3.11
C TYR A 38 15.68 3.62 -3.62
N VAL A 39 16.65 4.51 -3.47
CA VAL A 39 17.98 4.36 -4.07
C VAL A 39 19.02 3.80 -3.09
N SER A 40 18.76 3.88 -1.78
CA SER A 40 19.65 3.35 -0.74
C SER A 40 18.88 2.98 0.52
N ILE A 41 19.54 2.24 1.41
CA ILE A 41 18.99 1.90 2.72
C ILE A 41 18.88 3.12 3.64
N GLU A 42 19.78 4.10 3.47
CA GLU A 42 19.77 5.38 4.19
C GLU A 42 18.51 6.15 3.81
N HIS A 43 18.22 6.26 2.50
CA HIS A 43 16.97 6.85 1.99
C HIS A 43 15.73 6.13 2.58
N ALA A 44 15.76 4.80 2.66
CA ALA A 44 14.69 4.04 3.27
C ALA A 44 14.52 4.34 4.77
N ARG A 45 15.61 4.53 5.54
CA ARG A 45 15.55 4.90 6.95
C ARG A 45 14.99 6.30 7.16
N GLU A 46 15.46 7.27 6.40
CA GLU A 46 14.95 8.65 6.45
C GLU A 46 13.46 8.68 6.16
N THR A 47 13.03 8.01 5.09
CA THR A 47 11.61 7.93 4.73
C THR A 47 10.79 7.14 5.76
N LEU A 48 11.38 6.08 6.36
CA LEU A 48 10.74 5.31 7.41
C LEU A 48 10.32 6.21 8.58
N HIS A 49 11.22 7.07 9.05
CA HIS A 49 10.94 7.99 10.14
C HIS A 49 9.98 9.11 9.72
N ALA A 50 10.17 9.69 8.55
CA ALA A 50 9.38 10.83 8.09
C ALA A 50 7.94 10.48 7.70
N VAL A 51 7.72 9.25 7.17
CA VAL A 51 6.47 8.88 6.50
C VAL A 51 5.76 7.68 7.14
N TYR A 52 6.52 6.73 7.69
CA TYR A 52 5.96 5.45 8.14
C TYR A 52 5.88 5.31 9.65
N CYS A 53 6.85 5.83 10.41
CA CYS A 53 6.80 5.81 11.88
C CYS A 53 5.94 6.95 12.44
N VAL A 54 4.79 7.19 11.83
CA VAL A 54 3.82 8.22 12.23
C VAL A 54 2.47 7.59 12.57
N PRO A 55 1.61 8.26 13.35
CA PRO A 55 0.28 7.76 13.68
C PRO A 55 -0.52 7.36 12.43
N ASP A 56 -1.40 6.39 12.59
CA ASP A 56 -2.32 5.89 11.55
C ASP A 56 -1.62 5.33 10.31
N THR A 57 -0.34 4.93 10.44
CA THR A 57 0.45 4.29 9.38
C THR A 57 0.92 2.92 9.85
N PHE A 58 0.57 1.89 9.09
CA PHE A 58 0.79 0.50 9.48
C PHE A 58 1.56 -0.27 8.42
N ALA A 59 2.50 -1.09 8.90
CA ALA A 59 3.11 -2.16 8.12
C ALA A 59 2.12 -3.31 7.98
N ILE A 60 1.94 -3.83 6.78
CA ILE A 60 1.12 -5.01 6.50
C ILE A 60 2.02 -6.22 6.62
N CYS A 61 1.70 -7.13 7.54
CA CYS A 61 2.47 -8.34 7.80
C CYS A 61 1.57 -9.57 7.69
N ALA A 62 2.02 -10.61 6.98
CA ALA A 62 1.28 -11.87 6.91
C ALA A 62 1.39 -12.64 8.24
N LYS A 63 0.27 -13.23 8.73
CA LYS A 63 0.27 -14.13 9.88
C LYS A 63 0.95 -15.45 9.54
N HIS A 64 0.76 -15.91 8.32
CA HIS A 64 1.27 -17.16 7.75
C HIS A 64 2.05 -16.84 6.45
N PRO A 65 3.28 -16.31 6.54
CA PRO A 65 4.05 -15.93 5.36
C PRO A 65 4.33 -17.09 4.41
N GLU A 66 4.40 -18.33 4.92
CA GLU A 66 4.60 -19.57 4.17
C GLU A 66 3.52 -19.81 3.11
N GLU A 67 2.28 -19.33 3.31
CA GLU A 67 1.20 -19.45 2.34
C GLU A 67 1.42 -18.61 1.08
N PHE A 68 2.24 -17.57 1.19
CA PHE A 68 2.54 -16.65 0.10
C PHE A 68 3.89 -16.97 -0.58
N ASP A 69 4.79 -17.67 0.11
CA ASP A 69 6.18 -17.84 -0.32
C ASP A 69 6.30 -18.56 -1.67
N ALA A 70 5.61 -19.68 -1.86
CA ALA A 70 5.70 -20.46 -3.10
C ALA A 70 5.15 -19.68 -4.31
N ALA A 71 3.98 -19.05 -4.16
CA ALA A 71 3.35 -18.29 -5.23
C ALA A 71 4.06 -16.95 -5.49
N ALA A 72 4.60 -16.32 -4.45
CA ALA A 72 5.40 -15.11 -4.58
C ALA A 72 6.75 -15.39 -5.27
N ILE A 73 7.39 -16.52 -4.95
CA ILE A 73 8.63 -16.98 -5.59
C ILE A 73 8.37 -17.26 -7.09
N ALA A 74 7.31 -17.98 -7.43
CA ALA A 74 6.96 -18.29 -8.82
C ALA A 74 6.71 -17.02 -9.66
N ARG A 75 6.11 -15.99 -9.06
CA ARG A 75 5.89 -14.69 -9.73
C ARG A 75 7.18 -13.88 -9.91
N ILE A 76 8.14 -14.04 -9.00
CA ILE A 76 9.46 -13.42 -9.11
C ILE A 76 10.27 -14.11 -10.21
N GLU A 77 10.20 -15.44 -10.28
CA GLU A 77 10.93 -16.24 -11.27
C GLU A 77 10.33 -16.07 -12.68
N GLY A 78 9.01 -15.98 -12.81
CA GLY A 78 8.34 -15.67 -14.08
C GLY A 78 8.51 -14.23 -14.56
N ALA A 79 8.92 -13.31 -13.71
CA ALA A 79 9.24 -11.93 -14.06
C ALA A 79 10.72 -11.72 -14.50
N ALA A 80 11.53 -12.77 -14.47
CA ALA A 80 12.95 -12.71 -14.85
C ALA A 80 13.19 -12.46 -16.36
N ASP A 81 12.13 -12.39 -17.15
CA ASP A 81 12.18 -12.09 -18.59
C ASP A 81 12.10 -10.58 -18.92
N PHE A 82 12.14 -9.71 -17.92
CA PHE A 82 12.29 -8.26 -18.13
C PHE A 82 13.77 -7.90 -18.28
N GLY A 83 14.17 -7.72 -19.54
CA GLY A 83 15.52 -7.47 -20.01
C GLY A 83 16.34 -6.51 -19.16
N ASP A 84 17.55 -6.94 -18.87
CA ASP A 84 18.84 -6.24 -18.74
C ASP A 84 18.96 -4.88 -18.01
N MET A 85 18.04 -4.51 -17.11
CA MET A 85 18.22 -3.33 -16.24
C MET A 85 18.86 -3.67 -14.88
N THR A 86 19.34 -4.89 -14.68
CA THR A 86 19.97 -5.36 -13.43
C THR A 86 21.50 -5.58 -13.53
N ARG A 87 22.18 -5.00 -14.52
CA ARG A 87 23.64 -5.03 -14.63
C ARG A 87 24.31 -4.25 -13.50
N GLY A 88 24.38 -4.82 -12.33
CA GLY A 88 25.06 -4.23 -11.16
C GLY A 88 24.82 -4.97 -9.86
N PHE A 89 23.80 -5.81 -9.77
CA PHE A 89 23.56 -6.65 -8.60
C PHE A 89 23.56 -8.12 -9.02
N SER A 90 24.48 -8.92 -8.47
CA SER A 90 24.54 -10.36 -8.77
C SER A 90 23.20 -11.01 -8.36
N GLY A 91 22.41 -11.43 -9.34
CA GLY A 91 21.07 -11.99 -9.14
C GLY A 91 21.00 -13.17 -8.17
N ARG A 92 22.13 -13.86 -7.93
CA ARG A 92 22.24 -14.98 -6.95
C ARG A 92 22.19 -14.53 -5.49
N VAL A 93 22.72 -13.35 -5.14
CA VAL A 93 22.67 -12.82 -3.77
C VAL A 93 21.24 -12.34 -3.48
N PHE A 94 20.60 -11.72 -4.44
CA PHE A 94 19.23 -11.22 -4.32
C PHE A 94 18.19 -12.34 -4.11
N LEU A 95 18.33 -13.49 -4.77
CA LEU A 95 17.43 -14.64 -4.61
C LEU A 95 17.67 -15.39 -3.30
N ARG A 96 18.91 -15.47 -2.80
CA ARG A 96 19.25 -16.19 -1.56
C ARG A 96 18.79 -15.43 -0.31
N GLU A 97 18.84 -14.10 -0.33
CA GLU A 97 18.30 -13.27 0.74
C GLU A 97 16.76 -13.19 0.69
N ARG A 98 16.15 -13.27 -0.50
CA ARG A 98 14.69 -13.34 -0.67
C ARG A 98 14.06 -14.52 0.07
N LYS A 99 14.66 -15.70 0.04
CA LYS A 99 14.17 -16.89 0.77
C LYS A 99 14.18 -16.72 2.30
N LYS A 100 15.08 -15.89 2.85
CA LYS A 100 15.17 -15.66 4.30
C LYS A 100 14.23 -14.59 4.83
N VAL A 101 13.77 -13.68 4.00
CA VAL A 101 12.99 -12.50 4.45
C VAL A 101 11.48 -12.75 4.42
N ALA A 102 10.99 -13.57 3.50
CA ALA A 102 9.58 -13.95 3.46
C ALA A 102 9.18 -14.85 4.64
N SER A 103 10.10 -15.70 5.11
CA SER A 103 9.85 -16.67 6.18
C SER A 103 9.95 -16.12 7.61
N ALA A 104 10.31 -14.85 7.81
CA ALA A 104 10.34 -14.29 9.15
C ALA A 104 8.95 -13.76 9.51
N PRO A 105 8.32 -14.26 10.60
CA PRO A 105 7.01 -13.78 11.02
C PRO A 105 7.05 -12.27 11.25
N LEU A 106 6.00 -11.57 10.77
CA LEU A 106 5.81 -10.12 10.92
C LEU A 106 6.70 -9.22 10.05
N ASN A 107 7.36 -9.72 9.01
CA ASN A 107 8.02 -8.84 8.04
C ASN A 107 6.98 -8.09 7.18
N PRO A 108 7.18 -6.78 6.96
CA PRO A 108 6.30 -5.99 6.11
C PRO A 108 6.31 -6.47 4.65
N ILE A 109 5.13 -6.61 4.07
CA ILE A 109 4.91 -6.87 2.64
C ILE A 109 4.28 -5.68 1.93
N GLY A 110 3.99 -4.61 2.65
CA GLY A 110 3.38 -3.39 2.18
C GLY A 110 3.05 -2.44 3.32
N SER A 111 2.36 -1.37 3.01
CA SER A 111 1.89 -0.37 3.96
C SER A 111 0.47 0.07 3.67
N ILE A 112 -0.27 0.40 4.72
CA ILE A 112 -1.55 1.10 4.66
C ILE A 112 -1.53 2.25 5.67
N ARG A 113 -2.08 3.42 5.29
CA ARG A 113 -2.07 4.60 6.14
C ARG A 113 -3.25 5.52 5.92
N PHE A 114 -3.54 6.36 6.90
CA PHE A 114 -4.33 7.57 6.73
C PHE A 114 -3.42 8.78 6.57
N VAL A 115 -3.70 9.56 5.54
CA VAL A 115 -3.02 10.82 5.23
C VAL A 115 -3.93 11.97 5.65
N LYS A 116 -3.38 12.94 6.38
CA LYS A 116 -4.09 14.14 6.79
C LYS A 116 -4.32 15.10 5.63
N PRO A 117 -5.28 16.05 5.73
CA PRO A 117 -5.59 17.00 4.66
C PRO A 117 -4.38 17.72 4.08
N ASP A 118 -3.44 18.17 4.94
CA ASP A 118 -2.24 18.93 4.53
C ASP A 118 -1.28 18.15 3.60
N HIS A 119 -1.42 16.83 3.56
CA HIS A 119 -0.55 15.92 2.82
C HIS A 119 -1.30 15.00 1.85
N ALA A 120 -2.62 15.15 1.77
CA ALA A 120 -3.47 14.34 0.91
C ALA A 120 -3.26 14.70 -0.59
N ASN A 121 -3.45 13.72 -1.46
CA ASN A 121 -3.36 13.93 -2.91
C ASN A 121 -4.58 14.64 -3.49
N CYS A 122 -5.61 14.89 -2.70
CA CYS A 122 -6.79 15.62 -3.07
C CYS A 122 -7.26 16.53 -1.92
N SER A 123 -8.06 17.54 -2.24
CA SER A 123 -8.65 18.42 -1.24
C SER A 123 -9.74 17.68 -0.45
N ILE A 124 -9.59 17.63 0.88
CA ILE A 124 -10.48 16.97 1.83
C ILE A 124 -10.67 17.81 3.09
N GLU A 125 -11.72 17.55 3.86
CA GLU A 125 -12.04 18.28 5.08
C GLU A 125 -11.18 17.83 6.29
N ASP A 126 -11.16 18.64 7.35
CA ASP A 126 -10.28 18.42 8.53
C ASP A 126 -10.51 17.06 9.22
N ASN A 127 -11.76 16.60 9.30
CA ASN A 127 -12.10 15.31 9.93
C ASN A 127 -12.10 14.14 8.93
N ASP A 128 -11.62 14.36 7.72
CA ASP A 128 -11.46 13.32 6.71
C ASP A 128 -10.01 12.82 6.66
N ARG A 129 -9.81 11.70 6.00
CA ARG A 129 -8.46 11.17 5.72
C ARG A 129 -8.44 10.57 4.32
N GLU A 130 -7.31 10.72 3.65
CA GLU A 130 -7.03 9.92 2.46
C GLU A 130 -6.41 8.59 2.91
N MET A 131 -6.91 7.48 2.39
CA MET A 131 -6.34 6.16 2.63
C MET A 131 -5.38 5.81 1.49
N GLY A 132 -4.10 5.69 1.83
CA GLY A 132 -3.04 5.23 0.93
C GLY A 132 -2.64 3.79 1.24
N ILE A 133 -2.44 2.99 0.19
CA ILE A 133 -1.97 1.61 0.29
C ILE A 133 -0.96 1.28 -0.80
N TRP A 134 0.08 0.55 -0.45
CA TRP A 134 0.93 -0.12 -1.42
C TRP A 134 1.31 -1.52 -0.93
N LEU A 135 1.57 -2.41 -1.87
CA LEU A 135 2.03 -3.78 -1.63
C LEU A 135 3.24 -4.06 -2.50
N ALA A 136 4.18 -4.83 -2.00
CA ALA A 136 5.28 -5.37 -2.79
C ALA A 136 4.75 -6.22 -3.95
N ALA A 137 5.35 -6.08 -5.12
CA ALA A 137 4.87 -6.69 -6.35
C ALA A 137 4.62 -8.22 -6.29
N PRO A 138 5.43 -9.02 -5.56
CA PRO A 138 5.16 -10.46 -5.44
C PRO A 138 3.83 -10.81 -4.76
N PHE A 139 3.27 -9.87 -3.99
CA PHE A 139 2.03 -10.07 -3.22
C PHE A 139 0.77 -9.52 -3.91
N TRP A 140 0.88 -9.05 -5.15
CA TRP A 140 -0.27 -8.57 -5.89
C TRP A 140 -1.19 -9.72 -6.33
N GLY A 141 -2.50 -9.44 -6.39
CA GLY A 141 -3.51 -10.39 -6.87
C GLY A 141 -3.97 -11.43 -5.86
N PHE A 142 -3.54 -11.35 -4.59
CA PHE A 142 -3.99 -12.24 -3.50
C PHE A 142 -5.19 -11.69 -2.71
N GLY A 143 -5.79 -10.60 -3.13
CA GLY A 143 -6.91 -9.97 -2.41
C GLY A 143 -6.50 -9.27 -1.12
N ILE A 144 -5.21 -8.99 -0.92
CA ILE A 144 -4.68 -8.38 0.31
C ILE A 144 -5.23 -6.96 0.51
N ALA A 145 -5.16 -6.13 -0.54
CA ALA A 145 -5.54 -4.73 -0.44
C ALA A 145 -6.99 -4.54 0.05
N PRO A 146 -8.02 -5.18 -0.51
CA PRO A 146 -9.38 -5.01 0.00
C PRO A 146 -9.55 -5.56 1.43
N GLU A 147 -8.87 -6.63 1.83
CA GLU A 147 -8.95 -7.18 3.18
C GLU A 147 -8.40 -6.22 4.24
N VAL A 148 -7.18 -5.71 4.03
CA VAL A 148 -6.55 -4.79 4.98
C VAL A 148 -7.21 -3.41 4.96
N ALA A 149 -7.71 -2.96 3.80
CA ALA A 149 -8.50 -1.74 3.71
C ALA A 149 -9.81 -1.86 4.50
N GLY A 150 -10.49 -3.01 4.47
CA GLY A 150 -11.66 -3.26 5.31
C GLY A 150 -11.38 -3.11 6.81
N ALA A 151 -10.22 -3.57 7.29
CA ALA A 151 -9.80 -3.33 8.68
C ALA A 151 -9.53 -1.84 8.95
N MET A 152 -8.91 -1.15 7.99
CA MET A 152 -8.62 0.27 8.12
C MET A 152 -9.90 1.14 8.11
N LEU A 153 -10.92 0.75 7.33
CA LEU A 153 -12.24 1.39 7.34
C LEU A 153 -12.92 1.25 8.71
N ARG A 154 -12.90 0.05 9.30
CA ARG A 154 -13.44 -0.16 10.66
C ARG A 154 -12.73 0.70 11.69
N TYR A 155 -11.41 0.80 11.61
CA TYR A 155 -10.60 1.65 12.46
C TYR A 155 -10.93 3.14 12.24
N GLY A 156 -11.00 3.59 10.99
CA GLY A 156 -11.28 4.98 10.64
C GLY A 156 -12.65 5.45 11.10
N PHE A 157 -13.71 4.72 10.79
CA PHE A 157 -15.07 5.10 11.14
C PHE A 157 -15.45 4.77 12.57
N GLY A 158 -14.86 3.71 13.14
CA GLY A 158 -15.19 3.25 14.51
C GLY A 158 -14.34 3.94 15.58
N GLU A 159 -13.01 3.84 15.50
CA GLU A 159 -12.10 4.32 16.57
C GLU A 159 -11.63 5.77 16.34
N ARG A 160 -11.45 6.18 15.08
CA ARG A 160 -11.00 7.54 14.73
C ARG A 160 -12.17 8.50 14.47
N GLU A 161 -13.40 7.99 14.42
CA GLU A 161 -14.64 8.73 14.20
C GLU A 161 -14.59 9.67 12.98
N LEU A 162 -13.89 9.24 11.90
CA LEU A 162 -13.78 10.01 10.68
C LEU A 162 -15.15 10.22 10.02
N SER A 163 -15.33 11.37 9.38
CA SER A 163 -16.55 11.71 8.63
C SER A 163 -16.56 11.03 7.27
N ALA A 164 -15.42 11.04 6.59
CA ALA A 164 -15.22 10.38 5.31
C ALA A 164 -13.79 9.87 5.15
N ILE A 165 -13.64 8.84 4.31
CA ILE A 165 -12.35 8.33 3.89
C ILE A 165 -12.28 8.47 2.37
N TRP A 166 -11.20 9.06 1.88
CA TRP A 166 -10.94 9.36 0.49
C TRP A 166 -9.86 8.43 -0.06
N VAL A 167 -9.92 8.15 -1.35
CA VAL A 167 -8.88 7.41 -2.07
C VAL A 167 -8.64 8.06 -3.43
N CYS A 168 -7.36 8.19 -3.80
CA CYS A 168 -6.94 8.68 -5.09
C CYS A 168 -6.18 7.60 -5.83
N ASN A 169 -6.43 7.44 -7.12
CA ASN A 169 -5.66 6.58 -8.01
C ASN A 169 -5.70 7.10 -9.45
N PHE A 170 -4.62 6.89 -10.19
CA PHE A 170 -4.62 7.18 -11.62
C PHE A 170 -5.61 6.29 -12.37
N VAL A 171 -6.26 6.82 -13.40
CA VAL A 171 -7.29 6.11 -14.19
C VAL A 171 -6.77 4.80 -14.78
N GLU A 172 -5.48 4.71 -15.09
CA GLU A 172 -4.85 3.52 -15.64
C GLU A 172 -4.65 2.41 -14.59
N ASN A 173 -4.78 2.71 -13.30
CA ASN A 173 -4.67 1.73 -12.23
C ASN A 173 -6.01 1.00 -12.01
N ALA A 174 -6.38 0.16 -12.99
CA ALA A 174 -7.62 -0.62 -12.94
C ALA A 174 -7.72 -1.56 -11.72
N THR A 175 -6.59 -1.98 -11.16
CA THR A 175 -6.58 -2.84 -9.96
C THR A 175 -7.03 -2.07 -8.73
N SER A 176 -6.53 -0.84 -8.54
CA SER A 176 -6.97 0.05 -7.46
C SER A 176 -8.45 0.43 -7.65
N ALA A 177 -8.88 0.75 -8.86
CA ALA A 177 -10.27 1.06 -9.16
C ALA A 177 -11.21 -0.06 -8.72
N ARG A 178 -10.95 -1.30 -9.14
CA ARG A 178 -11.77 -2.48 -8.74
C ARG A 178 -11.75 -2.74 -7.23
N ALA A 179 -10.63 -2.47 -6.56
CA ALA A 179 -10.54 -2.67 -5.11
C ALA A 179 -11.42 -1.67 -4.35
N LYS A 180 -11.38 -0.39 -4.73
CA LYS A 180 -12.21 0.65 -4.10
C LYS A 180 -13.70 0.46 -4.39
N ASP A 181 -14.09 0.04 -5.61
CA ASP A 181 -15.48 -0.26 -5.97
C ASP A 181 -16.06 -1.35 -5.06
N LYS A 182 -15.28 -2.44 -4.82
CA LYS A 182 -15.68 -3.52 -3.90
C LYS A 182 -15.84 -3.07 -2.45
N LEU A 183 -15.17 -1.99 -2.06
CA LEU A 183 -15.24 -1.42 -0.71
C LEU A 183 -16.35 -0.35 -0.59
N GLY A 184 -17.07 -0.06 -1.68
CA GLY A 184 -18.18 0.88 -1.70
C GLY A 184 -17.77 2.35 -1.83
N PHE A 185 -16.54 2.64 -2.30
CA PHE A 185 -16.15 4.00 -2.59
C PHE A 185 -16.85 4.54 -3.84
N GLU A 186 -17.39 5.73 -3.75
CA GLU A 186 -18.07 6.42 -4.84
C GLU A 186 -17.14 7.40 -5.54
N LEU A 187 -17.10 7.39 -6.88
CA LEU A 187 -16.33 8.36 -7.66
C LEU A 187 -16.97 9.75 -7.53
N VAL A 188 -16.17 10.71 -7.07
CA VAL A 188 -16.62 12.12 -6.92
C VAL A 188 -16.22 12.95 -8.12
N ARG A 189 -14.95 12.83 -8.56
CA ARG A 189 -14.44 13.64 -9.67
C ARG A 189 -13.21 12.99 -10.30
N LEU A 190 -12.93 13.46 -11.50
CA LEU A 190 -11.64 13.29 -12.17
C LEU A 190 -10.90 14.62 -12.08
N GLU A 191 -9.60 14.57 -11.80
CA GLU A 191 -8.75 15.76 -11.78
C GLU A 191 -7.37 15.45 -12.33
N GLU A 192 -6.66 16.47 -12.77
CA GLU A 192 -5.26 16.31 -13.19
C GLU A 192 -4.35 16.33 -11.96
N ALA A 193 -3.42 15.40 -11.92
CA ALA A 193 -2.37 15.32 -10.90
C ALA A 193 -1.02 15.17 -11.57
N THR A 194 -0.04 15.94 -11.10
CA THR A 194 1.34 15.84 -11.55
C THR A 194 2.05 14.75 -10.73
N ASN A 195 2.60 13.75 -11.40
CA ASN A 195 3.44 12.77 -10.73
C ASN A 195 4.74 13.46 -10.27
N PRO A 196 5.03 13.53 -8.97
CA PRO A 196 6.18 14.27 -8.45
C PRO A 196 7.53 13.63 -8.83
N VAL A 197 7.52 12.38 -9.29
CA VAL A 197 8.72 11.64 -9.71
C VAL A 197 9.07 11.91 -11.16
N THR A 198 8.05 11.87 -12.03
CA THR A 198 8.26 11.93 -13.49
C THR A 198 7.91 13.29 -14.09
N GLY A 199 7.24 14.16 -13.34
CA GLY A 199 6.68 15.42 -13.84
C GLY A 199 5.50 15.25 -14.80
N VAL A 200 5.08 14.04 -15.07
CA VAL A 200 4.00 13.75 -16.02
C VAL A 200 2.66 14.08 -15.37
N VAL A 201 1.86 14.87 -16.07
CA VAL A 201 0.46 15.13 -15.70
C VAL A 201 -0.39 13.93 -16.12
N ARG A 202 -1.18 13.41 -15.19
CA ARG A 202 -2.06 12.26 -15.40
C ARG A 202 -3.42 12.53 -14.77
N THR A 203 -4.45 11.93 -15.32
CA THR A 203 -5.78 11.98 -14.73
C THR A 203 -5.88 11.01 -13.55
N GLN A 204 -6.29 11.52 -12.39
CA GLN A 204 -6.62 10.69 -11.23
C GLN A 204 -8.13 10.69 -10.96
N GLN A 205 -8.58 9.57 -10.43
CA GLN A 205 -9.90 9.39 -9.86
C GLN A 205 -9.85 9.73 -8.38
N VAL A 206 -10.71 10.63 -7.94
CA VAL A 206 -10.92 10.94 -6.52
C VAL A 206 -12.25 10.32 -6.11
N SER A 207 -12.21 9.42 -5.13
CA SER A 207 -13.38 8.71 -4.64
C SER A 207 -13.50 8.81 -3.13
N VAL A 208 -14.72 8.75 -2.62
CA VAL A 208 -15.05 8.90 -1.19
C VAL A 208 -15.92 7.76 -0.70
N LEU A 209 -15.72 7.38 0.54
CA LEU A 209 -16.66 6.60 1.34
C LEU A 209 -17.00 7.41 2.59
N THR A 210 -18.27 7.79 2.76
CA THR A 210 -18.74 8.48 3.96
C THR A 210 -19.07 7.50 5.07
N LYS A 211 -19.03 7.97 6.33
CA LYS A 211 -19.42 7.15 7.49
C LYS A 211 -20.86 6.62 7.34
N SER A 212 -21.76 7.47 6.87
CA SER A 212 -23.18 7.07 6.67
C SER A 212 -23.35 5.98 5.61
N SER A 213 -22.65 6.11 4.45
CA SER A 213 -22.68 5.08 3.41
C SER A 213 -22.10 3.76 3.92
N TRP A 214 -20.99 3.80 4.65
CA TRP A 214 -20.36 2.62 5.24
C TRP A 214 -21.27 1.92 6.26
N GLU A 215 -21.94 2.65 7.15
CA GLU A 215 -22.89 2.11 8.12
C GLU A 215 -24.12 1.45 7.44
N ASN A 216 -24.62 2.09 6.37
CA ASN A 216 -25.74 1.54 5.60
C ASN A 216 -25.38 0.24 4.88
N MET A 217 -24.20 0.15 4.28
CA MET A 217 -23.72 -1.09 3.66
C MET A 217 -23.60 -2.23 4.67
N ARG A 218 -23.13 -1.97 5.89
CA ARG A 218 -23.02 -2.99 6.94
C ARG A 218 -24.37 -3.52 7.37
N LYS A 219 -25.35 -2.64 7.58
CA LYS A 219 -26.72 -3.03 7.93
C LYS A 219 -27.41 -3.88 6.86
N ALA A 220 -27.03 -3.69 5.59
CA ALA A 220 -27.58 -4.48 4.48
C ALA A 220 -26.95 -5.88 4.38
N THR A 221 -25.87 -6.15 5.10
CA THR A 221 -25.13 -7.42 5.04
C THR A 221 -25.39 -8.29 6.30
N GLU A 222 -25.96 -7.71 7.36
CA GLU A 222 -26.45 -8.39 8.57
C GLU A 222 -27.87 -8.94 8.37
#